data_164614367ece6e2307504f9bf52414cc
#
_entry.id   164614367ece6e2307504f9bf52414cc
#
_cell.length_a   1.000
_cell.length_b   1.000
_cell.length_c   1.000
_cell.angle_alpha   90.00
_cell.angle_beta   90.00
_cell.angle_gamma   90.00
#
_symmetry.space_group_name_H-M   'P 1'
#
loop_
_entity.id
_entity.type
_entity.pdbx_description
1 polymer ?
#
loop_
_entity_poly.entity_id
_entity_poly.type
_entity_poly.pdbx_seq_one_letter_code
_entity_poly.pdbx_strand_id
1 'polypeptide(L)'
;MITETCKINVLDRFDIGGNNRFVLIAGPCAIETEEMTMEVASSLKAICEELHIHLIFKSSYDKANRSSVKSPRGVGLERGLQILQRVKTELNLPIVTDVHESWQCAEVAKVADMLQIPAFLSRQTDLLVAAAKTGKIVNVKKGQFMAPWDMKNVIDKLRDSGNENILLCERGSSFGYNNLVVDMTGLVEMRSYGYPVVFDATHSVQKPGGQGTSTGGNREMVPYLMRAALAIGVDAIFAEVHPDPDHAFSDGPNQIYLSAIREILIQAIAIDNITKNISSGYNPEHETRADHGTRYAEREPIKLLLTDVDGVLTDSGMYYSEAGDELKKFNTHDGMGLQLIGQKGIKTGIITSEDTKLVERRFHKLKLDYLYQGKREGGKLAAVKEICEKEGFSLKQVAYIGDDINCFELLSSVGLAACPSDALDTIKNIPGIIQMKKKGGEGCVREFAGLIMEKYC
;
A
#
# COMPACT_ATOMS: atom_id res chain seq x y z
N MET A 1 0.51 20.80 9.83
CA MET A 1 0.68 20.64 8.37
C MET A 1 2.01 19.97 8.12
N ILE A 2 2.07 18.97 7.24
CA ILE A 2 3.33 18.33 6.85
C ILE A 2 4.12 19.33 6.00
N THR A 3 5.40 19.53 6.30
CA THR A 3 6.27 20.39 5.49
C THR A 3 6.47 19.72 4.12
N GLU A 4 6.16 20.40 3.05
CA GLU A 4 6.42 19.92 1.70
C GLU A 4 7.93 19.97 1.43
N THR A 5 8.48 18.88 0.90
CA THR A 5 9.88 18.78 0.50
C THR A 5 10.03 19.04 -1.00
N CYS A 6 11.25 19.40 -1.44
CA CYS A 6 11.50 19.49 -2.88
C CYS A 6 11.33 18.15 -3.57
N LYS A 7 11.13 18.17 -4.89
CA LYS A 7 11.03 16.96 -5.71
C LYS A 7 12.40 16.62 -6.26
N ILE A 8 12.86 15.41 -6.01
CA ILE A 8 14.09 14.86 -6.58
C ILE A 8 13.72 13.87 -7.68
N ASN A 9 14.03 14.22 -8.91
CA ASN A 9 13.68 13.42 -10.09
C ASN A 9 14.57 12.18 -10.20
N VAL A 10 13.96 11.02 -10.47
CA VAL A 10 14.64 9.75 -10.69
C VAL A 10 14.47 9.34 -12.15
N LEU A 11 15.50 9.59 -12.97
CA LEU A 11 15.60 9.17 -14.37
C LEU A 11 14.39 9.58 -15.26
N ASP A 12 13.78 10.72 -15.01
CA ASP A 12 12.56 11.20 -15.69
C ASP A 12 11.37 10.23 -15.62
N ARG A 13 11.32 9.38 -14.58
CA ARG A 13 10.26 8.39 -14.38
C ARG A 13 9.33 8.73 -13.24
N PHE A 14 9.87 9.21 -12.14
CA PHE A 14 9.12 9.61 -10.95
C PHE A 14 9.95 10.54 -10.06
N ASP A 15 9.29 11.18 -9.11
CA ASP A 15 9.91 12.09 -8.16
C ASP A 15 9.81 11.54 -6.74
N ILE A 16 10.88 11.72 -5.95
CA ILE A 16 10.89 11.53 -4.49
C ILE A 16 10.62 12.89 -3.84
N GLY A 17 9.69 12.97 -2.89
CA GLY A 17 9.33 14.23 -2.23
C GLY A 17 8.09 14.90 -2.83
N GLY A 18 7.82 16.15 -2.46
CA GLY A 18 6.69 16.94 -2.95
C GLY A 18 5.32 16.37 -2.57
N ASN A 19 5.20 15.72 -1.42
CA ASN A 19 3.99 15.01 -0.96
C ASN A 19 3.51 13.86 -1.87
N ASN A 20 4.36 13.37 -2.78
CA ASN A 20 4.09 12.15 -3.52
C ASN A 20 4.05 10.93 -2.59
N ARG A 21 3.43 9.84 -3.06
CA ARG A 21 3.52 8.54 -2.38
C ARG A 21 4.98 8.19 -2.12
N PHE A 22 5.26 7.53 -0.98
CA PHE A 22 6.63 7.14 -0.66
C PHE A 22 7.24 6.23 -1.73
N VAL A 23 8.54 6.36 -1.93
CA VAL A 23 9.32 5.47 -2.79
C VAL A 23 9.96 4.37 -1.94
N LEU A 24 9.94 3.13 -2.40
CA LEU A 24 10.62 2.03 -1.74
C LEU A 24 12.07 1.93 -2.25
N ILE A 25 13.03 1.97 -1.34
CA ILE A 25 14.44 1.67 -1.58
C ILE A 25 14.72 0.32 -0.94
N ALA A 26 14.79 -0.76 -1.73
CA ALA A 26 14.88 -2.11 -1.16
C ALA A 26 15.74 -3.08 -1.97
N GLY A 27 16.22 -4.11 -1.28
CA GLY A 27 17.00 -5.23 -1.80
C GLY A 27 17.79 -5.90 -0.69
N PRO A 28 18.64 -6.90 -0.99
CA PRO A 28 19.43 -7.57 0.04
C PRO A 28 20.51 -6.65 0.61
N CYS A 29 20.86 -6.88 1.87
CA CYS A 29 21.88 -6.11 2.58
C CYS A 29 23.18 -6.03 1.77
N ALA A 30 23.67 -7.16 1.27
CA ALA A 30 24.85 -7.28 0.43
C ALA A 30 24.56 -8.17 -0.77
N ILE A 31 25.33 -8.02 -1.85
CA ILE A 31 25.36 -8.97 -2.95
C ILE A 31 26.09 -10.23 -2.46
N GLU A 32 25.35 -11.32 -2.33
CA GLU A 32 25.89 -12.63 -1.95
C GLU A 32 26.17 -13.47 -3.19
N THR A 33 25.16 -13.64 -4.04
CA THR A 33 25.28 -14.24 -5.36
C THR A 33 24.50 -13.41 -6.39
N GLU A 34 24.84 -13.58 -7.65
CA GLU A 34 24.12 -12.91 -8.74
C GLU A 34 22.69 -13.42 -8.86
N GLU A 35 22.50 -14.73 -8.74
CA GLU A 35 21.20 -15.41 -8.85
C GLU A 35 20.23 -14.89 -7.79
N MET A 36 20.62 -14.88 -6.52
CA MET A 36 19.81 -14.37 -5.42
C MET A 36 19.50 -12.88 -5.59
N THR A 37 20.47 -12.10 -6.05
CA THR A 37 20.28 -10.67 -6.27
C THR A 37 19.24 -10.41 -7.36
N MET A 38 19.27 -11.15 -8.47
CA MET A 38 18.27 -11.06 -9.55
C MET A 38 16.90 -11.56 -9.12
N GLU A 39 16.81 -12.64 -8.34
CA GLU A 39 15.57 -13.16 -7.77
C GLU A 39 14.87 -12.12 -6.89
N VAL A 40 15.61 -11.54 -5.93
CA VAL A 40 15.08 -10.53 -5.03
C VAL A 40 14.64 -9.28 -5.81
N ALA A 41 15.45 -8.81 -6.77
CA ALA A 41 15.14 -7.65 -7.58
C ALA A 41 13.87 -7.85 -8.42
N SER A 42 13.72 -9.02 -9.05
CA SER A 42 12.55 -9.39 -9.85
C SER A 42 11.29 -9.49 -9.01
N SER A 43 11.39 -10.13 -7.84
CA SER A 43 10.26 -10.28 -6.91
C SER A 43 9.80 -8.94 -6.35
N LEU A 44 10.74 -8.08 -5.90
CA LEU A 44 10.42 -6.73 -5.42
C LEU A 44 9.80 -5.86 -6.51
N LYS A 45 10.31 -5.96 -7.75
CA LYS A 45 9.72 -5.27 -8.90
C LYS A 45 8.27 -5.67 -9.10
N ALA A 46 7.97 -6.97 -9.15
CA ALA A 46 6.61 -7.47 -9.34
C ALA A 46 5.66 -7.00 -8.24
N ILE A 47 6.09 -7.07 -6.97
CA ILE A 47 5.31 -6.59 -5.82
C ILE A 47 5.06 -5.07 -5.92
N CYS A 48 6.07 -4.28 -6.26
CA CYS A 48 5.93 -2.82 -6.36
C CYS A 48 5.05 -2.40 -7.55
N GLU A 49 5.12 -3.11 -8.68
CA GLU A 49 4.24 -2.89 -9.83
C GLU A 49 2.79 -3.22 -9.46
N GLU A 50 2.54 -4.35 -8.77
CA GLU A 50 1.21 -4.72 -8.25
C GLU A 50 0.65 -3.65 -7.30
N LEU A 51 1.47 -3.16 -6.39
CA LEU A 51 1.07 -2.19 -5.36
C LEU A 51 1.15 -0.72 -5.81
N HIS A 52 1.51 -0.46 -7.07
CA HIS A 52 1.64 0.88 -7.63
C HIS A 52 2.55 1.81 -6.82
N ILE A 53 3.70 1.29 -6.34
CA ILE A 53 4.76 2.07 -5.70
C ILE A 53 6.05 1.99 -6.52
N HIS A 54 6.84 3.05 -6.46
CA HIS A 54 8.12 3.08 -7.16
C HIS A 54 9.20 2.37 -6.35
N LEU A 55 10.05 1.61 -7.06
CA LEU A 55 11.16 0.88 -6.47
C LEU A 55 12.49 1.44 -6.97
N ILE A 56 13.43 1.67 -6.05
CA ILE A 56 14.85 1.82 -6.32
C ILE A 56 15.54 0.60 -5.72
N PHE A 57 16.18 -0.21 -6.56
CA PHE A 57 16.84 -1.42 -6.07
C PHE A 57 18.14 -1.10 -5.36
N LYS A 58 18.30 -1.65 -4.15
CA LYS A 58 19.48 -1.43 -3.32
C LYS A 58 20.20 -2.74 -3.01
N SER A 59 21.50 -2.78 -3.27
CA SER A 59 22.37 -3.78 -2.64
C SER A 59 23.80 -3.26 -2.54
N SER A 60 24.55 -3.70 -1.53
CA SER A 60 25.94 -3.29 -1.34
C SER A 60 26.89 -4.28 -1.98
N TYR A 61 27.87 -3.83 -2.72
CA TYR A 61 28.95 -4.67 -3.26
C TYR A 61 29.98 -5.03 -2.22
N ASP A 62 30.08 -4.22 -1.15
CA ASP A 62 31.00 -4.41 -0.03
C ASP A 62 30.39 -3.92 1.28
N LYS A 63 30.61 -4.61 2.35
CA LYS A 63 30.33 -4.20 3.73
C LYS A 63 31.66 -3.87 4.44
N ALA A 64 32.14 -2.63 4.20
CA ALA A 64 33.44 -2.18 4.67
C ALA A 64 33.58 -2.05 6.20
N ASN A 65 32.45 -1.98 6.94
CA ASN A 65 32.38 -1.73 8.37
C ASN A 65 32.09 -2.98 9.24
N ARG A 66 32.49 -4.18 8.78
CA ARG A 66 32.27 -5.43 9.53
C ARG A 66 32.99 -5.43 10.87
N SER A 67 32.35 -5.97 11.91
CA SER A 67 32.93 -6.10 13.25
C SER A 67 34.12 -7.08 13.30
N SER A 68 34.19 -8.04 12.39
CA SER A 68 35.30 -9.02 12.28
C SER A 68 35.89 -9.01 10.88
N VAL A 69 37.20 -9.03 10.79
CA VAL A 69 37.92 -9.19 9.50
C VAL A 69 37.61 -10.49 8.79
N LYS A 70 37.12 -11.51 9.51
CA LYS A 70 36.75 -12.82 8.98
C LYS A 70 35.32 -12.86 8.43
N SER A 71 34.51 -11.83 8.68
CA SER A 71 33.13 -11.79 8.21
C SER A 71 33.07 -11.60 6.69
N PRO A 72 32.12 -12.24 5.99
CA PRO A 72 31.88 -11.97 4.57
C PRO A 72 31.62 -10.48 4.32
N ARG A 73 32.21 -9.93 3.24
CA ARG A 73 32.05 -8.50 2.89
C ARG A 73 31.19 -8.28 1.66
N GLY A 74 30.98 -9.30 0.85
CA GLY A 74 30.32 -9.21 -0.45
C GLY A 74 31.28 -9.56 -1.60
N VAL A 75 30.88 -9.26 -2.84
CA VAL A 75 31.59 -9.68 -4.07
C VAL A 75 32.67 -8.69 -4.54
N GLY A 76 32.80 -7.52 -3.88
CA GLY A 76 33.72 -6.46 -4.25
C GLY A 76 33.18 -5.53 -5.33
N LEU A 77 33.90 -4.41 -5.56
CA LEU A 77 33.42 -3.31 -6.39
C LEU A 77 33.14 -3.73 -7.85
N GLU A 78 34.12 -4.31 -8.52
CA GLU A 78 34.02 -4.62 -9.97
C GLU A 78 32.89 -5.59 -10.25
N ARG A 79 32.88 -6.75 -9.56
CA ARG A 79 31.84 -7.76 -9.74
C ARG A 79 30.47 -7.26 -9.30
N GLY A 80 30.40 -6.51 -8.21
CA GLY A 80 29.17 -5.93 -7.70
C GLY A 80 28.55 -4.95 -8.70
N LEU A 81 29.34 -4.10 -9.32
CA LEU A 81 28.84 -3.17 -10.36
C LEU A 81 28.34 -3.90 -11.61
N GLN A 82 28.99 -4.99 -12.01
CA GLN A 82 28.50 -5.83 -13.11
C GLN A 82 27.11 -6.42 -12.79
N ILE A 83 26.92 -6.96 -11.59
CA ILE A 83 25.63 -7.52 -11.16
C ILE A 83 24.55 -6.43 -11.10
N LEU A 84 24.86 -5.29 -10.48
CA LEU A 84 23.92 -4.15 -10.40
C LEU A 84 23.58 -3.59 -11.80
N GLN A 85 24.54 -3.57 -12.72
CA GLN A 85 24.28 -3.18 -14.11
C GLN A 85 23.30 -4.14 -14.78
N ARG A 86 23.39 -5.45 -14.52
CA ARG A 86 22.43 -6.44 -15.03
C ARG A 86 21.03 -6.19 -14.45
N VAL A 87 20.89 -5.99 -13.14
CA VAL A 87 19.60 -5.64 -12.52
C VAL A 87 19.01 -4.39 -13.20
N LYS A 88 19.84 -3.37 -13.41
CA LYS A 88 19.42 -2.12 -14.06
C LYS A 88 18.90 -2.34 -15.47
N THR A 89 19.62 -3.08 -16.28
CA THR A 89 19.30 -3.24 -17.71
C THR A 89 18.22 -4.29 -17.96
N GLU A 90 18.27 -5.44 -17.30
CA GLU A 90 17.33 -6.53 -17.53
C GLU A 90 15.97 -6.28 -16.84
N LEU A 91 15.97 -5.68 -15.67
CA LEU A 91 14.74 -5.39 -14.92
C LEU A 91 14.27 -3.94 -15.04
N ASN A 92 15.05 -3.09 -15.72
CA ASN A 92 14.73 -1.66 -15.88
C ASN A 92 14.49 -0.91 -14.55
N LEU A 93 15.31 -1.20 -13.53
CA LEU A 93 15.21 -0.61 -12.20
C LEU A 93 16.29 0.47 -11.97
N PRO A 94 15.96 1.60 -11.32
CA PRO A 94 16.98 2.50 -10.77
C PRO A 94 17.79 1.80 -9.68
N ILE A 95 19.08 2.11 -9.60
CA ILE A 95 20.03 1.44 -8.71
C ILE A 95 20.60 2.40 -7.67
N VAL A 96 20.68 1.94 -6.42
CA VAL A 96 21.45 2.58 -5.35
C VAL A 96 22.42 1.58 -4.72
N THR A 97 23.65 2.03 -4.44
CA THR A 97 24.63 1.26 -3.67
C THR A 97 25.48 2.17 -2.79
N ASP A 98 26.12 1.60 -1.75
CA ASP A 98 26.99 2.32 -0.85
C ASP A 98 28.32 2.69 -1.49
N VAL A 99 28.90 3.84 -1.12
CA VAL A 99 30.28 4.23 -1.38
C VAL A 99 31.02 4.47 -0.07
N HIS A 100 32.27 4.01 0.03
CA HIS A 100 33.04 4.05 1.28
C HIS A 100 34.27 4.96 1.18
N GLU A 101 34.79 5.13 -0.03
CA GLU A 101 35.99 5.91 -0.34
C GLU A 101 35.71 6.90 -1.47
N SER A 102 36.32 8.07 -1.42
CA SER A 102 36.07 9.15 -2.38
C SER A 102 36.32 8.73 -3.84
N TRP A 103 37.35 7.89 -4.09
CA TRP A 103 37.68 7.41 -5.43
C TRP A 103 36.61 6.46 -6.03
N GLN A 104 35.82 5.79 -5.19
CA GLN A 104 34.75 4.88 -5.65
C GLN A 104 33.57 5.64 -6.27
N CYS A 105 33.33 6.90 -5.86
CA CYS A 105 32.14 7.64 -6.27
C CYS A 105 32.00 7.74 -7.80
N ALA A 106 33.09 8.07 -8.51
CA ALA A 106 33.06 8.20 -9.96
C ALA A 106 32.81 6.87 -10.66
N GLU A 107 33.39 5.77 -10.18
CA GLU A 107 33.20 4.43 -10.75
C GLU A 107 31.76 3.92 -10.50
N VAL A 108 31.28 4.06 -9.28
CA VAL A 108 29.92 3.65 -8.89
C VAL A 108 28.85 4.44 -9.67
N ALA A 109 29.08 5.73 -9.89
CA ALA A 109 28.16 6.61 -10.63
C ALA A 109 27.97 6.22 -12.11
N LYS A 110 28.85 5.40 -12.68
CA LYS A 110 28.67 4.86 -14.04
C LYS A 110 27.49 3.88 -14.13
N VAL A 111 27.16 3.21 -13.01
CA VAL A 111 26.10 2.21 -12.92
C VAL A 111 24.95 2.71 -12.06
N ALA A 112 25.23 3.17 -10.84
CA ALA A 112 24.22 3.59 -9.88
C ALA A 112 23.63 4.96 -10.25
N ASP A 113 22.34 5.11 -10.01
CA ASP A 113 21.57 6.35 -10.21
C ASP A 113 21.51 7.18 -8.94
N MET A 114 21.75 6.54 -7.80
CA MET A 114 21.85 7.12 -6.48
C MET A 114 23.07 6.54 -5.76
N LEU A 115 23.85 7.40 -5.12
CA LEU A 115 24.96 7.02 -4.24
C LEU A 115 24.47 7.08 -2.79
N GLN A 116 24.75 6.06 -1.99
CA GLN A 116 24.46 6.06 -0.57
C GLN A 116 25.72 6.26 0.26
N ILE A 117 25.67 7.25 1.15
CA ILE A 117 26.74 7.48 2.15
C ILE A 117 26.35 6.74 3.43
N PRO A 118 27.17 5.76 3.88
CA PRO A 118 26.93 5.05 5.13
C PRO A 118 26.94 5.96 6.35
N ALA A 119 26.19 5.59 7.40
CA ALA A 119 26.01 6.41 8.60
C ALA A 119 27.31 6.77 9.30
N PHE A 120 28.28 5.87 9.39
CA PHE A 120 29.60 6.15 10.00
C PHE A 120 30.40 7.18 9.23
N LEU A 121 30.14 7.34 7.93
CA LEU A 121 30.89 8.22 7.02
C LEU A 121 30.12 9.51 6.70
N SER A 122 28.99 9.74 7.31
CA SER A 122 28.09 10.88 7.01
C SER A 122 28.73 12.26 7.22
N ARG A 123 29.82 12.36 8.00
CA ARG A 123 30.57 13.62 8.23
C ARG A 123 31.83 13.75 7.39
N GLN A 124 32.24 12.73 6.64
CA GLN A 124 33.48 12.73 5.85
C GLN A 124 33.36 13.68 4.66
N THR A 125 34.01 14.87 4.79
CA THR A 125 33.89 15.96 3.81
C THR A 125 34.29 15.52 2.41
N ASP A 126 35.46 14.89 2.27
CA ASP A 126 36.00 14.50 0.96
C ASP A 126 35.07 13.45 0.25
N LEU A 127 34.45 12.55 1.02
CA LEU A 127 33.52 11.58 0.49
C LEU A 127 32.22 12.26 0.00
N LEU A 128 31.66 13.17 0.81
CA LEU A 128 30.48 13.94 0.43
C LEU A 128 30.72 14.80 -0.82
N VAL A 129 31.87 15.50 -0.87
CA VAL A 129 32.28 16.30 -2.04
C VAL A 129 32.45 15.44 -3.29
N ALA A 130 33.11 14.28 -3.15
CA ALA A 130 33.28 13.34 -4.28
C ALA A 130 31.94 12.79 -4.77
N ALA A 131 31.01 12.43 -3.87
CA ALA A 131 29.67 11.98 -4.23
C ALA A 131 28.86 13.10 -4.92
N ALA A 132 28.89 14.33 -4.39
CA ALA A 132 28.23 15.49 -4.99
C ALA A 132 28.69 15.75 -6.43
N LYS A 133 30.00 15.70 -6.67
CA LYS A 133 30.60 15.94 -8.00
C LYS A 133 30.17 14.95 -9.06
N THR A 134 29.58 13.81 -8.71
CA THR A 134 29.03 12.86 -9.69
C THR A 134 27.74 13.36 -10.35
N GLY A 135 27.06 14.35 -9.75
CA GLY A 135 25.76 14.85 -10.20
C GLY A 135 24.59 13.87 -9.95
N LYS A 136 24.87 12.69 -9.36
CA LYS A 136 23.85 11.71 -9.01
C LYS A 136 23.08 12.11 -7.75
N ILE A 137 21.95 11.44 -7.51
CA ILE A 137 21.24 11.58 -6.23
C ILE A 137 22.15 11.06 -5.11
N VAL A 138 22.25 11.79 -4.01
CA VAL A 138 23.05 11.40 -2.83
C VAL A 138 22.15 11.18 -1.63
N ASN A 139 21.99 9.93 -1.22
CA ASN A 139 21.27 9.55 0.00
C ASN A 139 22.27 9.45 1.17
N VAL A 140 22.17 10.33 2.15
CA VAL A 140 23.09 10.34 3.30
C VAL A 140 22.41 9.79 4.53
N LYS A 141 22.88 8.65 5.02
CA LYS A 141 22.41 8.07 6.29
C LYS A 141 22.94 8.88 7.46
N LYS A 142 22.04 9.41 8.30
CA LYS A 142 22.41 10.11 9.52
C LYS A 142 23.23 9.21 10.43
N GLY A 143 24.38 9.67 10.87
CA GLY A 143 25.19 8.95 11.87
C GLY A 143 24.41 8.72 13.17
N GLN A 144 24.59 7.56 13.80
CA GLN A 144 23.94 7.26 15.08
C GLN A 144 24.34 8.21 16.21
N PHE A 145 25.47 8.90 16.04
CA PHE A 145 26.05 9.90 16.94
C PHE A 145 25.64 11.34 16.62
N MET A 146 24.89 11.54 15.53
CA MET A 146 24.49 12.88 15.07
C MET A 146 23.10 13.24 15.55
N ALA A 147 22.93 14.51 15.91
CA ALA A 147 21.59 15.08 16.07
C ALA A 147 20.92 15.33 14.70
N PRO A 148 19.58 15.34 14.62
CA PRO A 148 18.87 15.63 13.37
C PRO A 148 19.26 16.95 12.73
N TRP A 149 19.47 18.00 13.51
CA TRP A 149 19.87 19.33 13.03
C TRP A 149 21.30 19.40 12.48
N ASP A 150 22.19 18.44 12.82
CA ASP A 150 23.52 18.36 12.22
C ASP A 150 23.46 17.96 10.73
N MET A 151 22.36 17.40 10.26
CA MET A 151 22.16 17.05 8.85
C MET A 151 22.12 18.29 7.95
N LYS A 152 21.85 19.48 8.51
CA LYS A 152 21.98 20.74 7.77
C LYS A 152 23.41 20.94 7.25
N ASN A 153 24.43 20.61 8.06
CA ASN A 153 25.84 20.73 7.64
C ASN A 153 26.17 19.74 6.49
N VAL A 154 25.50 18.60 6.44
CA VAL A 154 25.65 17.65 5.33
C VAL A 154 25.05 18.24 4.05
N ILE A 155 23.84 18.81 4.14
CA ILE A 155 23.20 19.51 3.03
C ILE A 155 24.12 20.62 2.50
N ASP A 156 24.62 21.48 3.36
CA ASP A 156 25.46 22.60 2.97
C ASP A 156 26.71 22.12 2.21
N LYS A 157 27.40 21.07 2.67
CA LYS A 157 28.56 20.48 1.96
C LYS A 157 28.23 19.98 0.56
N LEU A 158 27.06 19.33 0.39
CA LEU A 158 26.64 18.81 -0.92
C LEU A 158 26.25 19.94 -1.87
N ARG A 159 25.51 20.94 -1.38
CA ARG A 159 25.11 22.14 -2.13
C ARG A 159 26.32 22.98 -2.55
N ASP A 160 27.22 23.27 -1.61
CA ASP A 160 28.45 24.04 -1.89
C ASP A 160 29.33 23.29 -2.91
N SER A 161 29.15 21.99 -3.07
CA SER A 161 29.81 21.16 -4.09
C SER A 161 29.02 21.05 -5.41
N GLY A 162 27.88 21.78 -5.53
CA GLY A 162 27.09 21.90 -6.76
C GLY A 162 26.04 20.81 -6.94
N ASN A 163 25.59 20.12 -5.87
CA ASN A 163 24.58 19.09 -5.96
C ASN A 163 23.37 19.35 -5.06
N GLU A 164 22.21 19.53 -5.67
CA GLU A 164 20.91 19.71 -4.99
C GLU A 164 20.06 18.43 -4.93
N ASN A 165 20.51 17.31 -5.53
CA ASN A 165 19.80 16.03 -5.53
C ASN A 165 20.13 15.26 -4.25
N ILE A 166 19.56 15.70 -3.12
CA ILE A 166 19.93 15.27 -1.77
C ILE A 166 18.74 14.55 -1.11
N LEU A 167 19.00 13.39 -0.51
CA LEU A 167 18.08 12.70 0.40
C LEU A 167 18.75 12.56 1.77
N LEU A 168 17.97 12.78 2.82
CA LEU A 168 18.40 12.61 4.21
C LEU A 168 17.79 11.32 4.78
N CYS A 169 18.62 10.44 5.36
CA CYS A 169 18.13 9.15 5.80
C CYS A 169 18.27 8.97 7.32
N GLU A 170 17.15 8.84 8.03
CA GLU A 170 17.10 8.48 9.45
C GLU A 170 17.25 6.97 9.63
N ARG A 171 18.04 6.56 10.62
CA ARG A 171 18.27 5.14 10.93
C ARG A 171 18.48 4.84 12.42
N GLY A 172 18.07 5.74 13.29
CA GLY A 172 18.24 5.66 14.73
C GLY A 172 19.52 6.31 15.26
N SER A 173 19.46 6.73 16.50
CA SER A 173 20.57 7.30 17.27
C SER A 173 20.96 6.37 18.39
N SER A 174 22.25 6.32 18.76
CA SER A 174 22.74 5.52 19.88
C SER A 174 22.14 6.01 21.19
N PHE A 175 21.58 5.11 21.97
CA PHE A 175 21.03 5.36 23.28
C PHE A 175 21.53 4.29 24.27
N GLY A 176 22.59 4.63 24.99
CA GLY A 176 23.35 3.65 25.77
C GLY A 176 24.18 2.72 24.89
N TYR A 177 24.51 1.53 25.41
CA TYR A 177 25.28 0.52 24.72
C TYR A 177 24.40 -0.40 23.89
N ASN A 178 24.84 -0.72 22.68
CA ASN A 178 24.21 -1.69 21.78
C ASN A 178 22.70 -1.48 21.53
N ASN A 179 22.22 -0.25 21.66
CA ASN A 179 20.83 0.09 21.46
C ASN A 179 20.65 1.33 20.60
N LEU A 180 19.62 1.33 19.77
CA LEU A 180 19.23 2.48 18.97
C LEU A 180 17.80 2.89 19.31
N VAL A 181 17.56 4.19 19.26
CA VAL A 181 16.23 4.80 19.38
C VAL A 181 16.01 5.72 18.20
N VAL A 182 14.83 5.64 17.61
CA VAL A 182 14.40 6.59 16.59
C VAL A 182 13.66 7.74 17.26
N ASP A 183 14.20 8.93 17.10
CA ASP A 183 13.47 10.15 17.43
C ASP A 183 12.56 10.52 16.27
N MET A 184 11.27 10.29 16.43
CA MET A 184 10.26 10.61 15.42
C MET A 184 10.15 12.11 15.17
N THR A 185 10.48 12.96 16.14
CA THR A 185 10.51 14.42 15.97
C THR A 185 11.70 14.85 15.11
N GLY A 186 12.79 14.09 15.12
CA GLY A 186 13.94 14.30 14.25
C GLY A 186 13.63 14.14 12.76
N LEU A 187 12.65 13.33 12.40
CA LEU A 187 12.15 13.24 11.01
C LEU A 187 11.50 14.55 10.57
N VAL A 188 10.71 15.16 11.44
CA VAL A 188 10.09 16.48 11.19
C VAL A 188 11.15 17.56 11.03
N GLU A 189 12.15 17.57 11.92
CA GLU A 189 13.28 18.50 11.86
C GLU A 189 14.02 18.39 10.51
N MET A 190 14.41 17.18 10.10
CA MET A 190 15.11 16.99 8.83
C MET A 190 14.26 17.39 7.61
N ARG A 191 12.94 17.13 7.63
CA ARG A 191 12.01 17.56 6.57
C ARG A 191 11.92 19.10 6.48
N SER A 192 12.08 19.81 7.60
CA SER A 192 12.00 21.28 7.65
C SER A 192 13.09 21.97 6.81
N TYR A 193 14.15 21.25 6.45
CA TYR A 193 15.20 21.75 5.55
C TYR A 193 14.81 21.72 4.07
N GLY A 194 13.61 21.21 3.75
CA GLY A 194 13.05 21.21 2.40
C GLY A 194 13.53 20.07 1.50
N TYR A 195 14.34 19.13 2.00
CA TYR A 195 14.79 17.95 1.26
C TYR A 195 14.01 16.71 1.65
N PRO A 196 13.82 15.74 0.71
CA PRO A 196 13.14 14.50 1.00
C PRO A 196 13.87 13.69 2.09
N VAL A 197 13.07 13.09 2.98
CA VAL A 197 13.56 12.25 4.07
C VAL A 197 13.22 10.80 3.82
N VAL A 198 14.24 9.95 3.90
CA VAL A 198 14.18 8.50 3.85
C VAL A 198 14.16 7.97 5.28
N PHE A 199 13.30 7.02 5.57
CA PHE A 199 13.34 6.27 6.82
C PHE A 199 13.91 4.87 6.59
N ASP A 200 15.04 4.55 7.20
CA ASP A 200 15.64 3.22 7.18
C ASP A 200 14.99 2.34 8.25
N ALA A 201 13.99 1.57 7.84
CA ALA A 201 13.18 0.78 8.75
C ALA A 201 13.95 -0.42 9.33
N THR A 202 14.89 -0.99 8.57
CA THR A 202 15.63 -2.19 8.97
C THR A 202 16.83 -1.90 9.87
N HIS A 203 17.57 -0.82 9.60
CA HIS A 203 18.68 -0.46 10.48
C HIS A 203 18.25 0.28 11.76
N SER A 204 17.04 0.81 11.80
CA SER A 204 16.48 1.43 13.01
C SER A 204 16.22 0.45 14.16
N VAL A 205 16.11 -0.85 13.85
CA VAL A 205 15.88 -1.92 14.83
C VAL A 205 17.15 -2.71 15.17
N GLN A 206 18.32 -2.27 14.66
CA GLN A 206 19.60 -2.89 14.95
C GLN A 206 19.97 -2.81 16.44
N LYS A 207 20.71 -3.83 16.89
CA LYS A 207 21.46 -3.82 18.14
C LYS A 207 22.95 -3.93 17.80
N PRO A 208 23.63 -2.80 17.54
CA PRO A 208 25.01 -2.80 17.08
C PRO A 208 25.91 -3.56 18.04
N GLY A 209 26.68 -4.57 17.53
CA GLY A 209 27.55 -5.40 18.38
C GLY A 209 26.82 -6.28 19.40
N GLY A 210 25.51 -6.40 19.35
CA GLY A 210 24.71 -7.11 20.35
C GLY A 210 24.94 -8.62 20.42
N GLN A 211 25.64 -9.21 19.44
CA GLN A 211 26.04 -10.60 19.41
C GLN A 211 27.58 -10.79 19.38
N GLY A 212 28.34 -9.79 19.88
CA GLY A 212 29.79 -9.80 19.92
C GLY A 212 30.43 -9.58 18.56
N THR A 213 30.54 -10.60 17.72
CA THR A 213 31.13 -10.52 16.37
C THR A 213 30.15 -10.18 15.25
N SER A 214 28.85 -10.08 15.56
CA SER A 214 27.79 -9.73 14.63
C SER A 214 26.78 -8.76 15.24
N THR A 215 26.02 -8.12 14.39
CA THR A 215 24.92 -7.21 14.77
C THR A 215 23.68 -8.01 15.14
N GLY A 216 23.09 -7.72 16.30
CA GLY A 216 21.77 -8.19 16.66
C GLY A 216 20.69 -7.27 16.12
N GLY A 217 19.43 -7.63 16.31
CA GLY A 217 18.29 -6.81 15.88
C GLY A 217 16.95 -7.35 16.33
N ASN A 218 15.89 -6.65 15.92
CA ASN A 218 14.53 -7.05 16.17
C ASN A 218 13.64 -6.79 14.94
N ARG A 219 13.71 -7.70 13.97
CA ARG A 219 12.94 -7.67 12.72
C ARG A 219 11.45 -7.41 12.92
N GLU A 220 10.88 -7.93 13.98
CA GLU A 220 9.45 -7.81 14.28
C GLU A 220 9.01 -6.35 14.52
N MET A 221 9.94 -5.46 14.91
CA MET A 221 9.66 -4.05 15.12
C MET A 221 9.67 -3.21 13.84
N VAL A 222 10.19 -3.74 12.73
CA VAL A 222 10.30 -3.02 11.45
C VAL A 222 8.94 -2.49 10.96
N PRO A 223 7.85 -3.28 10.90
CA PRO A 223 6.55 -2.78 10.44
C PRO A 223 5.97 -1.67 11.33
N TYR A 224 6.26 -1.69 12.63
CA TYR A 224 5.76 -0.68 13.58
C TYR A 224 6.45 0.66 13.37
N LEU A 225 7.79 0.67 13.27
CA LEU A 225 8.56 1.90 13.03
C LEU A 225 8.31 2.45 11.64
N MET A 226 8.16 1.59 10.62
CA MET A 226 7.81 1.99 9.26
C MET A 226 6.48 2.77 9.24
N ARG A 227 5.44 2.24 9.89
CA ARG A 227 4.14 2.92 10.01
C ARG A 227 4.24 4.25 10.75
N ALA A 228 5.00 4.31 11.84
CA ALA A 228 5.19 5.53 12.59
C ALA A 228 5.90 6.62 11.75
N ALA A 229 6.93 6.26 10.99
CA ALA A 229 7.63 7.18 10.10
C ALA A 229 6.73 7.68 8.94
N LEU A 230 5.93 6.79 8.35
CA LEU A 230 4.96 7.17 7.31
C LEU A 230 3.85 8.07 7.85
N ALA A 231 3.44 7.90 9.12
CA ALA A 231 2.50 8.81 9.77
C ALA A 231 3.07 10.24 9.96
N ILE A 232 4.40 10.41 9.95
CA ILE A 232 5.06 11.72 9.90
C ILE A 232 5.12 12.28 8.47
N GLY A 233 5.02 11.42 7.45
CA GLY A 233 5.02 11.79 6.06
C GLY A 233 6.39 11.74 5.39
N VAL A 234 7.25 10.79 5.75
CA VAL A 234 8.54 10.57 5.07
C VAL A 234 8.35 10.28 3.58
N ASP A 235 9.36 10.61 2.79
CA ASP A 235 9.27 10.60 1.32
C ASP A 235 9.72 9.27 0.71
N ALA A 236 10.51 8.48 1.44
CA ALA A 236 10.91 7.15 1.04
C ALA A 236 11.13 6.23 2.25
N ILE A 237 10.95 4.95 2.03
CA ILE A 237 11.27 3.88 2.98
C ILE A 237 12.45 3.08 2.44
N PHE A 238 13.47 2.93 3.28
CA PHE A 238 14.57 2.00 3.03
C PHE A 238 14.32 0.72 3.82
N ALA A 239 14.41 -0.45 3.13
CA ALA A 239 14.21 -1.75 3.73
C ALA A 239 15.15 -2.80 3.12
N GLU A 240 15.89 -3.53 3.96
CA GLU A 240 16.65 -4.69 3.50
C GLU A 240 15.76 -5.93 3.51
N VAL A 241 15.76 -6.67 2.40
CA VAL A 241 14.88 -7.80 2.15
C VAL A 241 15.71 -8.98 1.64
N HIS A 242 15.45 -10.17 2.19
CA HIS A 242 16.21 -11.37 1.84
C HIS A 242 15.26 -12.59 1.77
N PRO A 243 15.48 -13.57 0.87
CA PRO A 243 14.65 -14.78 0.82
C PRO A 243 14.79 -15.65 2.10
N ASP A 244 15.99 -15.71 2.67
CA ASP A 244 16.31 -16.41 3.92
C ASP A 244 17.20 -15.53 4.82
N PRO A 245 16.63 -14.55 5.54
CA PRO A 245 17.41 -13.60 6.34
C PRO A 245 18.24 -14.24 7.44
N ASP A 246 17.85 -15.42 7.94
CA ASP A 246 18.52 -16.05 9.07
C ASP A 246 19.90 -16.63 8.67
N HIS A 247 20.11 -16.85 7.37
CA HIS A 247 21.40 -17.30 6.80
C HIS A 247 22.11 -16.22 5.97
N ALA A 248 21.65 -14.98 6.02
CA ALA A 248 22.23 -13.87 5.27
C ALA A 248 23.66 -13.53 5.74
N PHE A 249 24.50 -13.09 4.80
CA PHE A 249 25.89 -12.69 5.08
C PHE A 249 25.99 -11.52 6.08
N SER A 250 24.99 -10.65 6.11
CA SER A 250 24.97 -9.44 6.94
C SER A 250 23.58 -9.11 7.41
N ASP A 251 23.48 -8.57 8.63
CA ASP A 251 22.28 -7.97 9.21
C ASP A 251 21.02 -8.86 9.21
N GLY A 252 21.21 -10.18 9.18
CA GLY A 252 20.12 -11.16 9.16
C GLY A 252 18.98 -10.89 10.15
N PRO A 253 19.26 -10.61 11.45
CA PRO A 253 18.22 -10.32 12.43
C PRO A 253 17.34 -9.08 12.14
N ASN A 254 17.71 -8.26 11.17
CA ASN A 254 16.99 -7.02 10.81
C ASN A 254 16.30 -7.11 9.45
N GLN A 255 16.80 -7.93 8.53
CA GLN A 255 16.25 -8.02 7.18
C GLN A 255 14.84 -8.63 7.20
N ILE A 256 13.98 -8.12 6.35
CA ILE A 256 12.60 -8.60 6.16
C ILE A 256 12.63 -9.85 5.26
N TYR A 257 11.81 -10.86 5.57
CA TYR A 257 11.59 -11.98 4.65
C TYR A 257 10.94 -11.46 3.35
N LEU A 258 11.47 -11.87 2.21
CA LEU A 258 10.90 -11.53 0.89
C LEU A 258 9.42 -11.95 0.79
N SER A 259 9.04 -13.05 1.42
CA SER A 259 7.65 -13.52 1.49
C SER A 259 6.72 -12.62 2.32
N ALA A 260 7.26 -11.80 3.24
CA ALA A 260 6.47 -10.97 4.15
C ALA A 260 6.35 -9.50 3.69
N ILE A 261 7.23 -9.05 2.78
CA ILE A 261 7.32 -7.62 2.44
C ILE A 261 6.03 -7.07 1.82
N ARG A 262 5.31 -7.87 1.03
CA ARG A 262 4.06 -7.47 0.38
C ARG A 262 3.02 -6.99 1.38
N GLU A 263 2.75 -7.78 2.42
CA GLU A 263 1.76 -7.45 3.46
C GLU A 263 2.16 -6.21 4.28
N ILE A 264 3.46 -6.05 4.53
CA ILE A 264 4.00 -4.87 5.20
C ILE A 264 3.76 -3.61 4.35
N LEU A 265 4.01 -3.70 3.05
CA LEU A 265 3.82 -2.58 2.12
C LEU A 265 2.35 -2.17 1.95
N ILE A 266 1.40 -3.12 1.97
CA ILE A 266 -0.04 -2.80 1.95
C ILE A 266 -0.40 -1.91 3.14
N GLN A 267 0.05 -2.25 4.35
CA GLN A 267 -0.19 -1.43 5.54
C GLN A 267 0.53 -0.08 5.45
N ALA A 268 1.75 -0.06 4.93
CA ALA A 268 2.55 1.14 4.73
C ALA A 268 1.84 2.13 3.78
N ILE A 269 1.34 1.65 2.65
CA ILE A 269 0.59 2.44 1.67
C ILE A 269 -0.67 3.06 2.30
N ALA A 270 -1.41 2.30 3.09
CA ALA A 270 -2.62 2.80 3.75
C ALA A 270 -2.30 3.97 4.69
N ILE A 271 -1.23 3.89 5.48
CA ILE A 271 -0.80 4.99 6.37
C ILE A 271 -0.30 6.19 5.57
N ASP A 272 0.54 5.98 4.55
CA ASP A 272 1.07 7.07 3.71
C ASP A 272 -0.05 7.85 3.01
N ASN A 273 -1.04 7.14 2.47
CA ASN A 273 -2.22 7.72 1.85
C ASN A 273 -2.98 8.63 2.84
N ILE A 274 -3.28 8.15 4.04
CA ILE A 274 -3.94 8.95 5.09
C ILE A 274 -3.10 10.18 5.42
N THR A 275 -1.80 10.00 5.60
CA THR A 275 -0.90 11.06 6.06
C THR A 275 -0.78 12.18 5.02
N LYS A 276 -0.53 11.86 3.77
CA LYS A 276 -0.26 12.85 2.72
C LYS A 276 -1.53 13.50 2.19
N ASN A 277 -2.65 12.83 2.23
CA ASN A 277 -3.93 13.40 1.79
C ASN A 277 -4.57 14.36 2.81
N ILE A 278 -4.20 14.32 4.09
CA ILE A 278 -4.60 15.33 5.09
C ILE A 278 -4.19 16.74 4.64
N SER A 279 -3.05 16.90 3.97
CA SER A 279 -2.56 18.19 3.47
C SER A 279 -3.24 18.65 2.19
N SER A 280 -3.94 17.79 1.47
CA SER A 280 -4.63 18.06 0.19
C SER A 280 -6.15 18.03 0.28
N GLY A 281 -6.74 18.03 1.48
CA GLY A 281 -8.20 17.93 1.66
C GLY A 281 -8.71 16.50 1.64
N TYR A 282 -7.96 15.57 2.21
CA TYR A 282 -8.29 14.15 2.33
C TYR A 282 -9.70 13.92 2.89
N ASN A 283 -10.48 13.14 2.17
CA ASN A 283 -11.70 12.52 2.66
C ASN A 283 -11.41 11.06 3.02
N PRO A 284 -11.38 10.68 4.33
CA PRO A 284 -11.02 9.32 4.77
C PRO A 284 -11.97 8.23 4.22
N GLU A 285 -13.09 8.62 3.64
CA GLU A 285 -14.04 7.66 3.04
C GLU A 285 -13.61 7.15 1.67
N HIS A 286 -12.51 7.71 1.08
CA HIS A 286 -12.12 7.39 -0.30
C HIS A 286 -11.04 6.32 -0.47
N GLU A 287 -10.25 5.95 0.56
CA GLU A 287 -9.03 5.16 0.34
C GLU A 287 -8.84 3.90 1.19
N THR A 288 -9.84 3.38 1.86
CA THR A 288 -9.75 2.02 2.44
C THR A 288 -10.05 0.92 1.43
N ARG A 289 -9.95 1.25 0.12
CA ARG A 289 -10.07 0.24 -0.94
C ARG A 289 -8.72 0.11 -1.61
N ALA A 290 -8.13 -1.08 -1.50
CA ALA A 290 -7.16 -1.55 -2.46
C ALA A 290 -7.74 -1.27 -3.85
N ASP A 291 -7.15 -0.29 -4.54
CA ASP A 291 -7.41 -0.09 -5.94
C ASP A 291 -6.73 -1.27 -6.66
N HIS A 292 -7.48 -2.37 -6.81
CA HIS A 292 -7.15 -3.33 -7.83
C HIS A 292 -7.29 -2.58 -9.14
N GLY A 293 -6.14 -2.23 -9.72
CA GLY A 293 -6.01 -1.47 -10.94
C GLY A 293 -6.98 -1.91 -12.02
N THR A 294 -8.09 -1.24 -12.05
CA THR A 294 -8.83 -1.01 -13.26
C THR A 294 -8.96 0.49 -13.36
N ARG A 295 -8.31 1.03 -14.39
CA ARG A 295 -8.57 2.34 -14.94
C ARG A 295 -9.97 2.81 -14.51
N TYR A 296 -10.08 4.04 -13.98
CA TYR A 296 -11.29 4.81 -14.20
C TYR A 296 -11.41 5.06 -15.73
N ALA A 297 -11.56 3.99 -16.48
CA ALA A 297 -12.35 4.02 -17.67
C ALA A 297 -13.74 4.40 -17.16
N GLU A 298 -14.31 5.47 -17.70
CA GLU A 298 -15.66 5.97 -17.47
C GLU A 298 -16.57 4.82 -17.04
N ARG A 299 -16.83 4.69 -15.72
CA ARG A 299 -17.80 3.69 -15.26
C ARG A 299 -19.13 4.16 -15.80
N GLU A 300 -19.77 3.31 -16.57
CA GLU A 300 -21.13 3.58 -17.03
C GLU A 300 -22.01 3.91 -15.81
N PRO A 301 -22.82 4.97 -15.86
CA PRO A 301 -23.67 5.36 -14.74
C PRO A 301 -24.61 4.20 -14.36
N ILE A 302 -24.81 4.00 -13.05
CA ILE A 302 -25.73 2.96 -12.56
C ILE A 302 -27.15 3.33 -12.96
N LYS A 303 -27.85 2.40 -13.60
CA LYS A 303 -29.23 2.57 -14.07
C LYS A 303 -30.23 1.65 -13.34
N LEU A 304 -29.72 0.64 -12.63
CA LEU A 304 -30.54 -0.35 -11.94
C LEU A 304 -29.93 -0.73 -10.60
N LEU A 305 -30.68 -0.59 -9.50
CA LEU A 305 -30.34 -1.10 -8.17
C LEU A 305 -31.25 -2.29 -7.82
N LEU A 306 -30.65 -3.43 -7.56
CA LEU A 306 -31.33 -4.64 -7.12
C LEU A 306 -30.85 -5.09 -5.74
N THR A 307 -31.73 -5.68 -4.96
CA THR A 307 -31.45 -6.18 -3.63
C THR A 307 -31.96 -7.60 -3.42
N ASP A 308 -31.23 -8.41 -2.64
CA ASP A 308 -31.79 -9.59 -2.03
C ASP A 308 -32.76 -9.23 -0.90
N VAL A 309 -33.44 -10.21 -0.33
CA VAL A 309 -34.40 -10.04 0.77
C VAL A 309 -33.81 -10.54 2.07
N ASP A 310 -33.61 -11.84 2.21
CA ASP A 310 -33.20 -12.47 3.44
C ASP A 310 -31.71 -12.19 3.67
N GLY A 311 -31.36 -11.66 4.85
CA GLY A 311 -30.02 -11.21 5.17
C GLY A 311 -29.60 -9.86 4.57
N VAL A 312 -30.48 -9.17 3.82
CA VAL A 312 -30.23 -7.86 3.22
C VAL A 312 -31.31 -6.86 3.61
N LEU A 313 -32.55 -7.04 3.12
CA LEU A 313 -33.72 -6.23 3.53
C LEU A 313 -34.28 -6.66 4.89
N THR A 314 -33.95 -7.89 5.31
CA THR A 314 -34.29 -8.47 6.62
C THR A 314 -33.01 -8.87 7.35
N ASP A 315 -33.15 -9.23 8.64
CA ASP A 315 -32.08 -9.71 9.50
C ASP A 315 -31.87 -11.24 9.42
N SER A 316 -32.29 -11.90 8.34
CA SER A 316 -32.32 -13.34 8.12
C SER A 316 -33.20 -14.11 9.11
N GLY A 317 -33.86 -13.45 10.04
CA GLY A 317 -34.75 -14.05 11.04
C GLY A 317 -36.11 -14.45 10.40
N MET A 318 -36.52 -15.68 10.61
CA MET A 318 -37.83 -16.21 10.22
C MET A 318 -38.68 -16.39 11.48
N TYR A 319 -39.81 -15.73 11.54
CA TYR A 319 -40.75 -15.80 12.68
C TYR A 319 -41.97 -16.63 12.23
N TYR A 320 -42.27 -17.71 12.93
CA TYR A 320 -43.41 -18.56 12.68
C TYR A 320 -44.40 -18.49 13.84
N SER A 321 -45.70 -18.36 13.54
CA SER A 321 -46.76 -18.55 14.53
C SER A 321 -47.13 -20.00 14.64
N GLU A 322 -47.75 -20.41 15.75
CA GLU A 322 -48.34 -21.77 15.91
C GLU A 322 -49.46 -22.06 14.86
N ALA A 323 -50.08 -21.02 14.32
CA ALA A 323 -51.08 -21.11 13.25
C ALA A 323 -50.47 -21.30 11.87
N GLY A 324 -49.12 -21.30 11.75
CA GLY A 324 -48.40 -21.46 10.48
C GLY A 324 -48.14 -20.16 9.73
N ASP A 325 -48.38 -18.99 10.32
CA ASP A 325 -48.06 -17.72 9.69
C ASP A 325 -46.56 -17.51 9.74
N GLU A 326 -46.01 -17.00 8.65
CA GLU A 326 -44.62 -16.54 8.54
C GLU A 326 -44.56 -15.01 8.59
N LEU A 327 -43.65 -14.49 9.38
CA LEU A 327 -43.40 -13.05 9.50
C LEU A 327 -41.91 -12.73 9.25
N LYS A 328 -41.67 -11.62 8.55
CA LYS A 328 -40.33 -11.08 8.33
C LYS A 328 -40.26 -9.63 8.76
N LYS A 329 -39.10 -9.23 9.37
CA LYS A 329 -38.87 -7.85 9.85
C LYS A 329 -38.13 -7.07 8.75
N PHE A 330 -38.77 -6.05 8.20
CA PHE A 330 -38.16 -5.12 7.24
C PHE A 330 -37.81 -3.79 7.91
N ASN A 331 -36.69 -3.20 7.52
CA ASN A 331 -36.28 -1.88 7.98
C ASN A 331 -36.92 -0.76 7.11
N THR A 332 -37.42 0.27 7.76
CA THR A 332 -38.04 1.40 7.08
C THR A 332 -37.04 2.28 6.34
N HIS A 333 -35.81 2.41 6.87
CA HIS A 333 -34.75 3.18 6.22
C HIS A 333 -34.31 2.54 4.89
N ASP A 334 -34.23 1.23 4.80
CA ASP A 334 -33.90 0.53 3.56
C ASP A 334 -34.97 0.79 2.47
N GLY A 335 -36.24 0.74 2.84
CA GLY A 335 -37.34 1.09 1.94
C GLY A 335 -37.24 2.54 1.44
N MET A 336 -36.88 3.49 2.33
CA MET A 336 -36.66 4.88 1.95
C MET A 336 -35.47 5.02 0.99
N GLY A 337 -34.39 4.23 1.20
CA GLY A 337 -33.23 4.22 0.30
C GLY A 337 -33.61 3.87 -1.13
N LEU A 338 -34.37 2.80 -1.32
CA LEU A 338 -34.86 2.38 -2.63
C LEU A 338 -35.76 3.44 -3.29
N GLN A 339 -36.65 4.07 -2.52
CA GLN A 339 -37.52 5.13 -3.05
C GLN A 339 -36.72 6.37 -3.48
N LEU A 340 -35.71 6.80 -2.72
CA LEU A 340 -34.89 7.95 -3.07
C LEU A 340 -34.06 7.73 -4.34
N ILE A 341 -33.53 6.53 -4.53
CA ILE A 341 -32.82 6.14 -5.77
C ILE A 341 -33.79 6.17 -6.96
N GLY A 342 -35.01 5.64 -6.80
CA GLY A 342 -36.03 5.70 -7.82
C GLY A 342 -36.38 7.13 -8.25
N GLN A 343 -36.42 8.08 -7.30
CA GLN A 343 -36.60 9.53 -7.59
C GLN A 343 -35.46 10.15 -8.40
N LYS A 344 -34.28 9.54 -8.39
CA LYS A 344 -33.14 9.94 -9.22
C LYS A 344 -33.16 9.32 -10.61
N GLY A 345 -34.20 8.56 -10.96
CA GLY A 345 -34.35 7.92 -12.27
C GLY A 345 -33.63 6.57 -12.41
N ILE A 346 -33.08 6.02 -11.32
CA ILE A 346 -32.51 4.68 -11.31
C ILE A 346 -33.62 3.67 -11.02
N LYS A 347 -33.75 2.67 -11.89
CA LYS A 347 -34.69 1.55 -11.68
C LYS A 347 -34.34 0.78 -10.42
N THR A 348 -35.36 0.26 -9.72
CA THR A 348 -35.17 -0.47 -8.47
C THR A 348 -35.92 -1.79 -8.48
N GLY A 349 -35.38 -2.80 -7.77
CA GLY A 349 -36.05 -4.10 -7.72
C GLY A 349 -35.52 -5.02 -6.63
N ILE A 350 -36.26 -6.13 -6.50
CA ILE A 350 -35.98 -7.25 -5.58
C ILE A 350 -35.75 -8.52 -6.40
N ILE A 351 -34.68 -9.24 -6.08
CA ILE A 351 -34.43 -10.59 -6.61
C ILE A 351 -34.09 -11.50 -5.43
N THR A 352 -34.97 -12.48 -5.17
CA THR A 352 -34.84 -13.39 -4.02
C THR A 352 -35.04 -14.84 -4.42
N SER A 353 -34.47 -15.74 -3.63
CA SER A 353 -34.64 -17.18 -3.75
C SER A 353 -35.97 -17.69 -3.17
N GLU A 354 -36.56 -16.93 -2.27
CA GLU A 354 -37.85 -17.25 -1.66
C GLU A 354 -39.01 -16.71 -2.50
N ASP A 355 -40.19 -17.37 -2.40
CA ASP A 355 -41.42 -16.95 -3.04
C ASP A 355 -42.50 -16.78 -1.97
N THR A 356 -42.75 -15.53 -1.56
CA THR A 356 -43.65 -15.19 -0.46
C THR A 356 -44.52 -13.98 -0.75
N LYS A 357 -45.79 -14.03 -0.32
CA LYS A 357 -46.71 -12.86 -0.39
C LYS A 357 -46.22 -11.67 0.45
N LEU A 358 -45.36 -11.89 1.44
CA LEU A 358 -44.81 -10.82 2.27
C LEU A 358 -43.87 -9.94 1.43
N VAL A 359 -43.01 -10.56 0.62
CA VAL A 359 -42.09 -9.82 -0.27
C VAL A 359 -42.89 -9.09 -1.36
N GLU A 360 -43.90 -9.73 -1.94
CA GLU A 360 -44.78 -9.08 -2.92
C GLU A 360 -45.48 -7.83 -2.35
N ARG A 361 -46.03 -7.91 -1.12
CA ARG A 361 -46.65 -6.78 -0.43
C ARG A 361 -45.62 -5.65 -0.18
N ARG A 362 -44.40 -6.00 0.20
CA ARG A 362 -43.32 -5.03 0.41
C ARG A 362 -42.95 -4.35 -0.88
N PHE A 363 -42.76 -5.08 -1.96
CA PHE A 363 -42.51 -4.59 -3.31
C PHE A 363 -43.56 -3.54 -3.74
N HIS A 364 -44.84 -3.87 -3.67
CA HIS A 364 -45.92 -2.96 -4.04
C HIS A 364 -45.98 -1.72 -3.16
N LYS A 365 -45.76 -1.87 -1.84
CA LYS A 365 -45.73 -0.74 -0.92
C LYS A 365 -44.61 0.26 -1.24
N LEU A 366 -43.45 -0.21 -1.68
CA LEU A 366 -42.30 0.62 -2.04
C LEU A 366 -42.36 1.12 -3.48
N LYS A 367 -43.29 0.63 -4.31
CA LYS A 367 -43.46 0.96 -5.74
C LYS A 367 -42.17 0.74 -6.55
N LEU A 368 -41.53 -0.42 -6.35
CA LEU A 368 -40.33 -0.80 -7.08
C LEU A 368 -40.65 -1.23 -8.51
N ASP A 369 -39.67 -1.24 -9.41
CA ASP A 369 -39.87 -1.54 -10.83
C ASP A 369 -39.86 -3.03 -11.12
N TYR A 370 -39.05 -3.83 -10.38
CA TYR A 370 -38.84 -5.26 -10.65
C TYR A 370 -38.96 -6.13 -9.41
N LEU A 371 -39.69 -7.26 -9.56
CA LEU A 371 -39.76 -8.32 -8.55
C LEU A 371 -39.56 -9.67 -9.20
N TYR A 372 -38.50 -10.37 -8.79
CA TYR A 372 -38.23 -11.74 -9.17
C TYR A 372 -38.08 -12.59 -7.91
N GLN A 373 -39.03 -13.52 -7.70
CA GLN A 373 -39.06 -14.46 -6.60
C GLN A 373 -38.77 -15.89 -7.08
N GLY A 374 -38.39 -16.80 -6.18
CA GLY A 374 -38.09 -18.19 -6.47
C GLY A 374 -36.84 -18.43 -7.32
N LYS A 375 -35.89 -17.48 -7.34
CA LYS A 375 -34.70 -17.54 -8.19
C LYS A 375 -33.57 -18.27 -7.49
N ARG A 376 -33.44 -19.57 -7.73
CA ARG A 376 -32.40 -20.47 -7.19
C ARG A 376 -31.41 -20.86 -8.31
N GLU A 377 -30.27 -21.43 -7.96
CA GLU A 377 -29.30 -22.08 -8.87
C GLU A 377 -28.99 -21.27 -10.15
N GLY A 378 -28.38 -20.09 -10.01
CA GLY A 378 -28.05 -19.19 -11.13
C GLY A 378 -29.24 -18.36 -11.65
N GLY A 379 -30.47 -18.62 -11.17
CA GLY A 379 -31.67 -17.93 -11.59
C GLY A 379 -31.69 -16.42 -11.31
N LYS A 380 -30.90 -15.95 -10.30
CA LYS A 380 -30.74 -14.52 -10.02
C LYS A 380 -30.02 -13.80 -11.16
N LEU A 381 -28.90 -14.33 -11.64
CA LEU A 381 -28.14 -13.73 -12.76
C LEU A 381 -28.97 -13.77 -14.07
N ALA A 382 -29.70 -14.89 -14.33
CA ALA A 382 -30.56 -14.99 -15.50
C ALA A 382 -31.67 -13.92 -15.49
N ALA A 383 -32.30 -13.67 -14.34
CA ALA A 383 -33.29 -12.62 -14.17
C ALA A 383 -32.75 -11.23 -14.43
N VAL A 384 -31.50 -10.94 -13.97
CA VAL A 384 -30.88 -9.64 -14.23
C VAL A 384 -30.52 -9.44 -15.71
N LYS A 385 -30.06 -10.50 -16.38
CA LYS A 385 -29.82 -10.46 -17.83
C LYS A 385 -31.10 -10.15 -18.61
N GLU A 386 -32.25 -10.77 -18.23
CA GLU A 386 -33.56 -10.48 -18.81
C GLU A 386 -33.95 -9.00 -18.63
N ILE A 387 -33.74 -8.42 -17.44
CA ILE A 387 -33.99 -6.99 -17.21
C ILE A 387 -33.07 -6.14 -18.10
N CYS A 388 -31.79 -6.48 -18.17
CA CYS A 388 -30.81 -5.76 -18.97
C CYS A 388 -31.18 -5.77 -20.46
N GLU A 389 -31.60 -6.89 -21.01
CA GLU A 389 -32.05 -6.99 -22.39
C GLU A 389 -33.32 -6.15 -22.65
N LYS A 390 -34.27 -6.19 -21.74
CA LYS A 390 -35.53 -5.41 -21.84
C LYS A 390 -35.28 -3.91 -21.80
N GLU A 391 -34.38 -3.42 -20.94
CA GLU A 391 -34.13 -1.98 -20.69
C GLU A 391 -32.98 -1.44 -21.52
N GLY A 392 -32.22 -2.28 -22.24
CA GLY A 392 -31.03 -1.86 -22.98
C GLY A 392 -29.87 -1.50 -22.05
N PHE A 393 -29.73 -2.15 -20.89
CA PHE A 393 -28.65 -1.94 -19.92
C PHE A 393 -27.56 -3.00 -20.08
N SER A 394 -26.32 -2.64 -19.73
CA SER A 394 -25.26 -3.62 -19.53
C SER A 394 -25.21 -4.05 -18.06
N LEU A 395 -24.65 -5.24 -17.76
CA LEU A 395 -24.40 -5.65 -16.37
C LEU A 395 -23.51 -4.66 -15.60
N LYS A 396 -22.70 -3.88 -16.31
CA LYS A 396 -21.86 -2.83 -15.71
C LYS A 396 -22.67 -1.65 -15.16
N GLN A 397 -23.90 -1.47 -15.62
CA GLN A 397 -24.84 -0.44 -15.17
C GLN A 397 -25.79 -0.91 -14.06
N VAL A 398 -25.56 -2.14 -13.55
CA VAL A 398 -26.35 -2.75 -12.47
C VAL A 398 -25.58 -2.70 -11.15
N ALA A 399 -26.25 -2.25 -10.10
CA ALA A 399 -25.84 -2.37 -8.70
C ALA A 399 -26.65 -3.48 -8.03
N TYR A 400 -25.98 -4.35 -7.26
CA TYR A 400 -26.65 -5.43 -6.53
C TYR A 400 -26.05 -5.60 -5.13
N ILE A 401 -26.92 -5.82 -4.13
CA ILE A 401 -26.52 -6.14 -2.75
C ILE A 401 -27.09 -7.50 -2.34
N GLY A 402 -26.23 -8.39 -1.83
CA GLY A 402 -26.53 -9.76 -1.40
C GLY A 402 -25.59 -10.20 -0.27
N ASP A 403 -25.95 -11.29 0.45
CA ASP A 403 -25.28 -11.70 1.69
C ASP A 403 -24.79 -13.17 1.67
N ASP A 404 -25.37 -14.03 0.86
CA ASP A 404 -25.16 -15.48 0.92
C ASP A 404 -24.72 -16.05 -0.44
N ILE A 405 -24.31 -17.31 -0.45
CA ILE A 405 -23.73 -18.04 -1.58
C ILE A 405 -24.62 -18.03 -2.85
N ASN A 406 -25.96 -18.01 -2.67
CA ASN A 406 -26.91 -17.89 -3.76
C ASN A 406 -26.86 -16.55 -4.51
N CYS A 407 -26.14 -15.55 -3.95
CA CYS A 407 -25.89 -14.24 -4.55
C CYS A 407 -24.52 -14.17 -5.26
N PHE A 408 -23.64 -15.14 -5.03
CA PHE A 408 -22.22 -15.08 -5.43
C PHE A 408 -22.04 -14.83 -6.94
N GLU A 409 -22.75 -15.57 -7.79
CA GLU A 409 -22.61 -15.47 -9.24
C GLU A 409 -23.05 -14.08 -9.75
N LEU A 410 -24.16 -13.55 -9.22
CA LEU A 410 -24.66 -12.23 -9.59
C LEU A 410 -23.73 -11.12 -9.05
N LEU A 411 -23.31 -11.20 -7.80
CA LEU A 411 -22.36 -10.25 -7.20
C LEU A 411 -21.03 -10.18 -7.96
N SER A 412 -20.57 -11.31 -8.48
CA SER A 412 -19.33 -11.38 -9.29
C SER A 412 -19.49 -10.84 -10.71
N SER A 413 -20.72 -10.58 -11.17
CA SER A 413 -21.04 -10.25 -12.58
C SER A 413 -21.48 -8.80 -12.79
N VAL A 414 -21.98 -8.11 -11.77
CA VAL A 414 -22.51 -6.74 -11.88
C VAL A 414 -21.43 -5.67 -11.79
N GLY A 415 -21.73 -4.46 -12.27
CA GLY A 415 -20.81 -3.33 -12.26
C GLY A 415 -20.55 -2.77 -10.85
N LEU A 416 -21.53 -2.91 -9.93
CA LEU A 416 -21.39 -2.46 -8.55
C LEU A 416 -21.99 -3.49 -7.60
N ALA A 417 -21.13 -4.25 -6.93
CA ALA A 417 -21.52 -5.28 -5.97
C ALA A 417 -21.36 -4.79 -4.53
N ALA A 418 -22.30 -5.14 -3.66
CA ALA A 418 -22.23 -4.84 -2.23
C ALA A 418 -22.72 -6.00 -1.36
N CYS A 419 -22.31 -6.03 -0.09
CA CYS A 419 -22.83 -6.95 0.90
C CYS A 419 -22.98 -6.29 2.28
N PRO A 420 -23.92 -6.74 3.14
CA PRO A 420 -24.01 -6.33 4.53
C PRO A 420 -22.76 -6.70 5.34
N SER A 421 -22.55 -6.04 6.50
CA SER A 421 -21.39 -6.32 7.37
C SER A 421 -21.39 -7.74 7.96
N ASP A 422 -22.52 -8.40 8.04
CA ASP A 422 -22.72 -9.76 8.53
C ASP A 422 -22.91 -10.80 7.43
N ALA A 423 -22.66 -10.46 6.17
CA ALA A 423 -22.63 -11.42 5.05
C ALA A 423 -21.58 -12.52 5.29
N LEU A 424 -21.73 -13.66 4.60
CA LEU A 424 -20.77 -14.76 4.65
C LEU A 424 -19.37 -14.31 4.19
N ASP A 425 -18.32 -14.86 4.80
CA ASP A 425 -16.95 -14.55 4.45
C ASP A 425 -16.63 -14.82 2.98
N THR A 426 -17.22 -15.87 2.39
CA THR A 426 -17.11 -16.16 0.96
C THR A 426 -17.61 -14.99 0.09
N ILE A 427 -18.67 -14.31 0.52
CA ILE A 427 -19.20 -13.13 -0.18
C ILE A 427 -18.32 -11.92 0.05
N LYS A 428 -17.89 -11.69 1.28
CA LYS A 428 -16.98 -10.57 1.62
C LYS A 428 -15.66 -10.61 0.88
N ASN A 429 -15.22 -11.80 0.47
CA ASN A 429 -13.98 -12.04 -0.26
C ASN A 429 -14.10 -11.93 -1.79
N ILE A 430 -15.30 -11.61 -2.33
CA ILE A 430 -15.45 -11.35 -3.77
C ILE A 430 -14.61 -10.10 -4.14
N PRO A 431 -13.72 -10.19 -5.14
CA PRO A 431 -12.90 -9.05 -5.55
C PRO A 431 -13.75 -7.81 -5.91
N GLY A 432 -13.46 -6.68 -5.27
CA GLY A 432 -14.14 -5.41 -5.55
C GLY A 432 -15.53 -5.25 -4.92
N ILE A 433 -16.00 -6.19 -4.09
CA ILE A 433 -17.27 -6.04 -3.38
C ILE A 433 -17.21 -4.95 -2.32
N ILE A 434 -18.29 -4.19 -2.19
CA ILE A 434 -18.41 -3.14 -1.19
C ILE A 434 -19.06 -3.71 0.07
N GLN A 435 -18.32 -3.75 1.16
CA GLN A 435 -18.87 -4.16 2.45
C GLN A 435 -19.54 -2.96 3.14
N MET A 436 -20.84 -3.07 3.40
CA MET A 436 -21.57 -2.06 4.16
C MET A 436 -21.17 -2.10 5.64
N LYS A 437 -21.27 -0.97 6.34
CA LYS A 437 -21.05 -0.90 7.79
C LYS A 437 -22.23 -1.48 8.56
N LYS A 438 -23.41 -1.42 7.97
CA LYS A 438 -24.67 -1.91 8.57
C LYS A 438 -24.92 -3.36 8.22
N LYS A 439 -25.56 -4.07 9.16
CA LYS A 439 -26.02 -5.44 8.98
C LYS A 439 -27.27 -5.52 8.10
N GLY A 440 -27.57 -6.72 7.63
CA GLY A 440 -28.85 -7.03 7.00
C GLY A 440 -30.02 -6.63 7.89
N GLY A 441 -31.07 -6.03 7.30
CA GLY A 441 -32.22 -5.53 8.04
C GLY A 441 -31.98 -4.35 9.01
N GLU A 442 -30.78 -3.79 9.03
CA GLU A 442 -30.41 -2.66 9.90
C GLU A 442 -30.10 -1.37 9.14
N GLY A 443 -30.42 -1.31 7.86
CA GLY A 443 -30.22 -0.11 7.02
C GLY A 443 -29.04 -0.22 6.04
N CYS A 444 -28.54 -1.41 5.72
CA CYS A 444 -27.46 -1.62 4.77
C CYS A 444 -27.83 -1.22 3.34
N VAL A 445 -29.08 -1.44 2.91
CA VAL A 445 -29.58 -1.00 1.61
C VAL A 445 -29.70 0.52 1.55
N ARG A 446 -30.09 1.18 2.65
CA ARG A 446 -30.09 2.64 2.76
C ARG A 446 -28.68 3.23 2.62
N GLU A 447 -27.69 2.57 3.26
CA GLU A 447 -26.29 2.95 3.16
C GLU A 447 -25.79 2.81 1.72
N PHE A 448 -26.07 1.67 1.07
CA PHE A 448 -25.70 1.43 -0.33
C PHE A 448 -26.36 2.40 -1.30
N ALA A 449 -27.67 2.66 -1.12
CA ALA A 449 -28.40 3.64 -1.90
C ALA A 449 -27.79 5.05 -1.76
N GLY A 450 -27.37 5.45 -0.56
CA GLY A 450 -26.67 6.70 -0.32
C GLY A 450 -25.37 6.80 -1.11
N LEU A 451 -24.57 5.75 -1.08
CA LEU A 451 -23.32 5.65 -1.82
C LEU A 451 -23.52 5.75 -3.34
N ILE A 452 -24.56 5.11 -3.88
CA ILE A 452 -24.88 5.20 -5.32
C ILE A 452 -25.24 6.64 -5.68
N MET A 453 -26.12 7.28 -4.90
CA MET A 453 -26.53 8.67 -5.16
C MET A 453 -25.39 9.68 -5.08
N GLU A 454 -24.40 9.41 -4.25
CA GLU A 454 -23.25 10.30 -4.06
C GLU A 454 -22.21 10.16 -5.17
N LYS A 455 -21.97 8.92 -5.64
CA LYS A 455 -20.80 8.59 -6.47
C LYS A 455 -21.11 8.08 -7.88
N TYR A 456 -22.34 7.67 -8.16
CA TYR A 456 -22.67 6.95 -9.41
C TYR A 456 -23.95 7.46 -10.09
N CYS A 457 -24.50 8.57 -9.61
CA CYS A 457 -25.60 9.29 -10.26
C CYS A 457 -25.13 10.45 -11.12
#